data_7ec839255e5e1a4bbded5e1c37f19994
#
_entry.id   7ec839255e5e1a4bbded5e1c37f19994
#
_cell.length_a   1.000
_cell.length_b   1.000
_cell.length_c   1.000
_cell.angle_alpha   90.00
_cell.angle_beta   90.00
_cell.angle_gamma   90.00
#
_symmetry.space_group_name_H-M   'P 1'
#
loop_
_entity.id
_entity.type
_entity.pdbx_description
1 polymer ?
#
loop_
_entity_poly.entity_id
_entity_poly.type
_entity_poly.pdbx_seq_one_letter_code
_entity_poly.pdbx_strand_id
1 'polypeptide(L)'
;IDDLLNSLENIFGKDTIKNVIIVGMGNIGKALSHYKGFHENNMNLVAGFDIDPVKINKKHHIPVYPIDNLKEVVEAFHVSFAILAVPEISAQETTDLLVRNGIKGILNLVPVLLKVPDDVFVNNVNLMVELERLMYHSGVMK
;
A
#
# COMPACT_ATOMS: atom_id res chain seq x y z
N ILE A 1 11.48 -7.16 1.29
CA ILE A 1 10.16 -7.50 1.84
C ILE A 1 10.15 -7.41 3.37
N ASP A 2 11.21 -7.85 4.05
CA ASP A 2 11.29 -7.70 5.51
C ASP A 2 11.25 -6.23 5.93
N ASP A 3 11.87 -5.33 5.16
CA ASP A 3 11.80 -3.89 5.40
C ASP A 3 10.38 -3.35 5.21
N LEU A 4 9.65 -3.90 4.25
CA LEU A 4 8.25 -3.54 4.02
C LEU A 4 7.39 -3.92 5.22
N LEU A 5 7.56 -5.12 5.75
CA LEU A 5 6.85 -5.59 6.94
C LEU A 5 7.21 -4.77 8.17
N ASN A 6 8.49 -4.48 8.36
CA ASN A 6 8.94 -3.63 9.46
C ASN A 6 8.34 -2.24 9.39
N SER A 7 8.24 -1.66 8.19
CA SER A 7 7.60 -0.36 7.99
C SER A 7 6.13 -0.39 8.39
N LEU A 8 5.41 -1.45 8.02
CA LEU A 8 4.02 -1.62 8.40
C LEU A 8 3.87 -1.82 9.91
N GLU A 9 4.72 -2.63 10.52
CA GLU A 9 4.72 -2.83 11.98
C GLU A 9 4.98 -1.54 12.75
N ASN A 10 5.84 -0.68 12.25
CA ASN A 10 6.12 0.62 12.88
C ASN A 10 4.88 1.52 12.87
N ILE A 11 4.04 1.42 11.85
CA ILE A 11 2.80 2.18 11.77
C ILE A 11 1.75 1.58 12.70
N PHE A 12 1.70 0.25 12.84
CA PHE A 12 0.54 -0.45 13.36
C PHE A 12 0.67 -1.03 14.77
N GLY A 13 1.85 -1.34 15.26
CA GLY A 13 1.98 -2.21 16.43
C GLY A 13 1.79 -3.68 16.04
N LYS A 14 2.08 -4.60 16.94
CA LYS A 14 2.29 -6.01 16.58
C LYS A 14 1.17 -6.99 16.93
N ASP A 15 0.27 -6.64 17.85
CA ASP A 15 -0.55 -7.65 18.56
C ASP A 15 -1.99 -7.78 18.06
N THR A 16 -2.44 -6.92 17.16
CA THR A 16 -3.80 -6.96 16.62
C THR A 16 -3.79 -7.24 15.13
N ILE A 17 -4.80 -7.98 14.67
CA ILE A 17 -5.00 -8.19 13.23
C ILE A 17 -5.45 -6.88 12.60
N LYS A 18 -4.80 -6.48 11.52
CA LYS A 18 -5.07 -5.22 10.83
C LYS A 18 -5.51 -5.48 9.41
N ASN A 19 -6.59 -4.83 9.03
CA ASN A 19 -7.08 -4.88 7.67
C ASN A 19 -6.41 -3.78 6.85
N VAL A 20 -5.84 -4.16 5.72
CA VAL A 20 -5.04 -3.32 4.84
C VAL A 20 -5.62 -3.41 3.44
N ILE A 21 -5.59 -2.30 2.72
CA ILE A 21 -5.93 -2.27 1.29
C ILE A 21 -4.70 -1.88 0.46
N ILE A 22 -4.69 -2.31 -0.79
CA ILE A 22 -3.70 -1.85 -1.78
C ILE A 22 -4.42 -0.96 -2.78
N VAL A 23 -3.89 0.22 -3.03
CA VAL A 23 -4.41 1.11 -4.07
C VAL A 23 -3.39 1.17 -5.21
N GLY A 24 -3.81 0.71 -6.38
CA GLY A 24 -2.96 0.52 -7.55
C GLY A 24 -2.62 -0.96 -7.76
N MET A 25 -3.26 -1.59 -8.74
CA MET A 25 -3.08 -3.01 -9.03
C MET A 25 -2.22 -3.25 -10.27
N GLY A 26 -1.17 -2.44 -10.42
CA GLY A 26 -0.12 -2.71 -11.39
C GLY A 26 0.78 -3.86 -10.93
N ASN A 27 1.98 -3.93 -11.48
CA ASN A 27 2.88 -5.04 -11.19
C ASN A 27 3.22 -5.18 -9.71
N ILE A 28 3.49 -4.07 -9.03
CA ILE A 28 3.85 -4.08 -7.60
C ILE A 28 2.65 -4.48 -6.74
N GLY A 29 1.49 -3.85 -6.98
CA GLY A 29 0.29 -4.15 -6.22
C GLY A 29 -0.14 -5.60 -6.37
N LYS A 30 -0.09 -6.11 -7.59
CA LYS A 30 -0.41 -7.50 -7.87
C LYS A 30 0.57 -8.47 -7.17
N ALA A 31 1.86 -8.17 -7.23
CA ALA A 31 2.87 -9.00 -6.56
C ALA A 31 2.66 -9.02 -5.05
N LEU A 32 2.40 -7.86 -4.44
CA LEU A 32 2.13 -7.77 -3.01
C LEU A 32 0.87 -8.53 -2.59
N SER A 33 -0.14 -8.57 -3.45
CA SER A 33 -1.38 -9.30 -3.14
C SER A 33 -1.16 -10.80 -2.97
N HIS A 34 -0.10 -11.35 -3.54
CA HIS A 34 0.26 -12.76 -3.41
C HIS A 34 1.21 -13.05 -2.25
N TYR A 35 1.70 -12.03 -1.57
CA TYR A 35 2.69 -12.23 -0.53
C TYR A 35 2.06 -12.75 0.76
N LYS A 36 2.44 -13.93 1.16
CA LYS A 36 1.90 -14.60 2.36
C LYS A 36 2.36 -13.98 3.67
N GLY A 37 3.45 -13.24 3.64
CA GLY A 37 4.02 -12.61 4.84
C GLY A 37 3.07 -11.64 5.53
N PHE A 38 2.14 -11.03 4.82
CA PHE A 38 1.13 -10.16 5.43
C PHE A 38 0.27 -10.95 6.43
N HIS A 39 -0.27 -12.07 6.00
CA HIS A 39 -1.10 -12.91 6.85
C HIS A 39 -0.32 -13.45 8.06
N GLU A 40 0.92 -13.88 7.85
CA GLU A 40 1.79 -14.40 8.89
C GLU A 40 2.14 -13.35 9.95
N ASN A 41 2.01 -12.06 9.61
CA ASN A 41 2.33 -10.94 10.49
C ASN A 41 1.08 -10.18 10.95
N ASN A 42 -0.07 -10.85 11.01
CA ASN A 42 -1.33 -10.29 11.49
C ASN A 42 -1.84 -9.12 10.63
N MET A 43 -1.53 -9.14 9.35
CA MET A 43 -2.02 -8.15 8.39
C MET A 43 -2.91 -8.86 7.39
N ASN A 44 -4.14 -8.39 7.28
CA ASN A 44 -5.12 -8.99 6.39
C ASN A 44 -5.34 -8.05 5.20
N LEU A 45 -4.89 -8.49 4.03
CA LEU A 45 -5.05 -7.73 2.81
C LEU A 45 -6.44 -8.00 2.25
N VAL A 46 -7.37 -7.10 2.49
CA VAL A 46 -8.81 -7.36 2.24
C VAL A 46 -9.24 -7.01 0.84
N ALA A 47 -8.58 -6.05 0.18
CA ALA A 47 -8.99 -5.61 -1.14
C ALA A 47 -7.91 -4.82 -1.85
N GLY A 48 -8.00 -4.79 -3.17
CA GLY A 48 -7.23 -3.88 -4.01
C GLY A 48 -8.17 -2.89 -4.70
N PHE A 49 -7.64 -1.78 -5.14
CA PHE A 49 -8.36 -0.73 -5.86
C PHE A 49 -7.60 -0.28 -7.08
N ASP A 50 -8.31 0.00 -8.14
CA ASP A 50 -7.75 0.58 -9.35
C ASP A 50 -8.80 1.42 -10.07
N ILE A 51 -8.35 2.31 -10.96
CA ILE A 51 -9.23 3.07 -11.85
C ILE A 51 -9.34 2.43 -13.23
N ASP A 52 -8.43 1.53 -13.57
CA ASP A 52 -8.38 0.88 -14.86
C ASP A 52 -9.36 -0.30 -14.92
N PRO A 53 -10.40 -0.24 -15.79
CA PRO A 53 -11.36 -1.35 -15.91
C PRO A 53 -10.71 -2.69 -16.27
N VAL A 54 -9.60 -2.68 -17.00
CA VAL A 54 -8.88 -3.91 -17.35
C VAL A 54 -8.32 -4.57 -16.10
N LYS A 55 -7.75 -3.80 -15.19
CA LYS A 55 -7.20 -4.31 -13.92
C LYS A 55 -8.29 -4.76 -12.98
N ILE A 56 -9.42 -4.06 -12.93
CA ILE A 56 -10.56 -4.41 -12.09
C ILE A 56 -11.18 -5.73 -12.54
N ASN A 57 -11.34 -5.93 -13.85
CA ASN A 57 -12.01 -7.10 -14.41
C ASN A 57 -11.12 -8.32 -14.51
N LYS A 58 -9.81 -8.18 -14.31
CA LYS A 58 -8.90 -9.32 -14.26
C LYS A 58 -9.15 -10.13 -12.99
N LYS A 59 -8.91 -11.44 -13.10
CA LYS A 59 -8.93 -12.29 -11.92
C LYS A 59 -7.69 -12.04 -11.08
N HIS A 60 -7.90 -11.69 -9.82
CA HIS A 60 -6.83 -11.42 -8.85
C HIS A 60 -6.93 -12.36 -7.65
N HIS A 61 -5.86 -12.45 -6.89
CA HIS A 61 -5.82 -13.20 -5.64
C HIS A 61 -6.75 -12.61 -4.58
N ILE A 62 -6.91 -11.30 -4.57
CA ILE A 62 -7.83 -10.57 -3.69
C ILE A 62 -8.90 -9.86 -4.52
N PRO A 63 -10.05 -9.52 -3.93
CA PRO A 63 -11.05 -8.71 -4.65
C PRO A 63 -10.47 -7.36 -5.05
N VAL A 64 -10.73 -6.94 -6.26
CA VAL A 64 -10.31 -5.62 -6.77
C VAL A 64 -11.54 -4.83 -7.16
N TYR A 65 -11.64 -3.62 -6.63
CA TYR A 65 -12.79 -2.74 -6.81
C TYR A 65 -12.36 -1.45 -7.51
N PRO A 66 -13.33 -0.77 -8.18
CA PRO A 66 -13.09 0.61 -8.60
C PRO A 66 -12.84 1.49 -7.38
N ILE A 67 -12.04 2.54 -7.56
CA ILE A 67 -11.74 3.48 -6.46
C ILE A 67 -13.01 4.13 -5.87
N ASP A 68 -14.08 4.21 -6.65
CA ASP A 68 -15.36 4.75 -6.20
C ASP A 68 -15.98 3.94 -5.06
N ASN A 69 -15.60 2.68 -4.91
CA ASN A 69 -16.10 1.80 -3.85
C ASN A 69 -15.25 1.87 -2.56
N LEU A 70 -14.30 2.78 -2.49
CA LEU A 70 -13.38 2.88 -1.37
C LEU A 70 -14.09 3.05 -0.03
N LYS A 71 -15.05 3.94 0.05
CA LYS A 71 -15.81 4.21 1.28
C LYS A 71 -16.49 2.95 1.81
N GLU A 72 -17.15 2.22 0.94
CA GLU A 72 -17.91 1.02 1.31
C GLU A 72 -17.00 -0.07 1.87
N VAL A 73 -15.86 -0.29 1.23
CA VAL A 73 -14.90 -1.30 1.66
C VAL A 73 -14.22 -0.90 2.97
N VAL A 74 -13.80 0.35 3.08
CA VAL A 74 -13.16 0.87 4.30
C VAL A 74 -14.10 0.72 5.50
N GLU A 75 -15.37 1.07 5.34
CA GLU A 75 -16.36 0.94 6.41
C GLU A 75 -16.67 -0.52 6.72
N ALA A 76 -16.87 -1.35 5.70
CA ALA A 76 -17.25 -2.75 5.89
C ALA A 76 -16.18 -3.57 6.61
N PHE A 77 -14.92 -3.32 6.31
CA PHE A 77 -13.79 -4.08 6.87
C PHE A 77 -13.01 -3.31 7.94
N HIS A 78 -13.45 -2.14 8.33
CA HIS A 78 -12.77 -1.30 9.33
C HIS A 78 -11.30 -1.09 8.97
N VAL A 79 -11.03 -0.64 7.75
CA VAL A 79 -9.68 -0.44 7.23
C VAL A 79 -9.13 0.89 7.70
N SER A 80 -7.93 0.89 8.27
CA SER A 80 -7.23 2.11 8.68
C SER A 80 -5.92 2.33 7.94
N PHE A 81 -5.49 1.36 7.13
CA PHE A 81 -4.16 1.35 6.54
C PHE A 81 -4.20 0.99 5.08
N ALA A 82 -3.37 1.67 4.28
CA ALA A 82 -3.32 1.46 2.84
C ALA A 82 -1.89 1.41 2.34
N ILE A 83 -1.67 0.59 1.33
CA ILE A 83 -0.44 0.58 0.53
C ILE A 83 -0.74 1.32 -0.75
N LEU A 84 0.06 2.34 -1.06
CA LEU A 84 -0.13 3.19 -2.23
C LEU A 84 0.89 2.84 -3.31
N ALA A 85 0.40 2.37 -4.46
CA ALA A 85 1.22 1.97 -5.60
C ALA A 85 0.61 2.44 -6.93
N VAL A 86 0.12 3.67 -6.96
CA VAL A 86 -0.48 4.30 -8.14
C VAL A 86 0.58 5.03 -8.98
N PRO A 87 0.26 5.45 -10.20
CA PRO A 87 1.15 6.35 -10.95
C PRO A 87 1.41 7.65 -10.20
N GLU A 88 2.59 8.22 -10.37
CA GLU A 88 3.02 9.44 -9.65
C GLU A 88 2.02 10.58 -9.75
N ILE A 89 1.46 10.79 -10.92
CA ILE A 89 0.51 11.89 -11.17
C ILE A 89 -0.76 11.76 -10.32
N SER A 90 -1.12 10.57 -9.93
CA SER A 90 -2.33 10.29 -9.14
C SER A 90 -2.07 10.19 -7.64
N ALA A 91 -0.83 10.21 -7.21
CA ALA A 91 -0.48 9.86 -5.83
C ALA A 91 -1.10 10.78 -4.78
N GLN A 92 -0.99 12.09 -4.95
CA GLN A 92 -1.53 13.04 -3.98
C GLN A 92 -3.07 13.03 -3.96
N GLU A 93 -3.70 12.99 -5.11
CA GLU A 93 -5.15 12.93 -5.23
C GLU A 93 -5.71 11.66 -4.57
N THR A 94 -5.07 10.53 -4.81
CA THR A 94 -5.45 9.27 -4.18
C THR A 94 -5.26 9.32 -2.67
N THR A 95 -4.16 9.89 -2.22
CA THR A 95 -3.89 10.08 -0.79
C THR A 95 -4.97 10.93 -0.13
N ASP A 96 -5.37 12.02 -0.75
CA ASP A 96 -6.43 12.87 -0.23
C ASP A 96 -7.75 12.12 -0.08
N LEU A 97 -8.05 11.26 -1.05
CA LEU A 97 -9.23 10.41 -1.00
C LEU A 97 -9.16 9.39 0.13
N LEU A 98 -8.01 8.76 0.32
CA LEU A 98 -7.78 7.81 1.42
C LEU A 98 -7.97 8.48 2.77
N VAL A 99 -7.40 9.66 2.95
CA VAL A 99 -7.50 10.42 4.20
C VAL A 99 -8.95 10.80 4.50
N ARG A 100 -9.70 11.26 3.49
CA ARG A 100 -11.12 11.59 3.66
C ARG A 100 -11.97 10.41 4.08
N ASN A 101 -11.54 9.21 3.74
CA ASN A 101 -12.27 7.98 4.09
C ASN A 101 -11.74 7.29 5.36
N GLY A 102 -10.93 7.99 6.14
CA GLY A 102 -10.52 7.52 7.46
C GLY A 102 -9.23 6.72 7.51
N ILE A 103 -8.49 6.64 6.41
CA ILE A 103 -7.19 5.98 6.43
C ILE A 103 -6.21 6.82 7.25
N LYS A 104 -5.53 6.18 8.19
CA LYS A 104 -4.60 6.83 9.14
C LYS A 104 -3.15 6.48 8.90
N GLY A 105 -2.88 5.40 8.21
CA GLY A 105 -1.52 4.99 7.88
C GLY A 105 -1.39 4.63 6.41
N ILE A 106 -0.36 5.15 5.76
CA ILE A 106 -0.10 4.92 4.33
C ILE A 106 1.34 4.46 4.16
N LEU A 107 1.51 3.29 3.57
CA LEU A 107 2.80 2.86 3.06
C LEU A 107 2.92 3.35 1.62
N ASN A 108 3.75 4.36 1.41
CA ASN A 108 3.89 5.00 0.11
C ASN A 108 5.03 4.37 -0.69
N LEU A 109 4.69 3.69 -1.78
CA LEU A 109 5.66 3.12 -2.71
C LEU A 109 5.90 4.01 -3.93
N VAL A 110 5.23 5.15 -4.01
CA VAL A 110 5.36 6.10 -5.12
C VAL A 110 6.46 7.10 -4.78
N PRO A 111 7.39 7.39 -5.70
CA PRO A 111 8.52 8.28 -5.40
C PRO A 111 8.12 9.77 -5.43
N VAL A 112 7.14 10.15 -4.64
CA VAL A 112 6.71 11.53 -4.46
C VAL A 112 6.46 11.80 -2.98
N LEU A 113 6.65 13.05 -2.54
CA LEU A 113 6.29 13.46 -1.20
C LEU A 113 4.79 13.72 -1.14
N LEU A 114 4.14 13.08 -0.18
CA LEU A 114 2.71 13.25 0.04
C LEU A 114 2.46 14.27 1.14
N LYS A 115 1.45 15.12 0.93
CA LYS A 115 0.98 16.06 1.96
C LYS A 115 -0.22 15.44 2.65
N VAL A 116 -0.13 15.30 3.97
CA VAL A 116 -1.17 14.70 4.80
C VAL A 116 -1.37 15.51 6.08
N PRO A 117 -2.55 15.40 6.72
CA PRO A 117 -2.75 16.00 8.03
C PRO A 117 -1.83 15.41 9.10
N ASP A 118 -1.66 16.11 10.22
CA ASP A 118 -0.76 15.69 11.30
C ASP A 118 -1.13 14.35 11.94
N ASP A 119 -2.40 13.96 11.87
CA ASP A 119 -2.88 12.71 12.43
C ASP A 119 -2.78 11.50 11.48
N VAL A 120 -2.19 11.69 10.30
CA VAL A 120 -1.96 10.63 9.32
C VAL A 120 -0.48 10.32 9.22
N PHE A 121 -0.13 9.06 9.35
CA PHE A 121 1.25 8.60 9.24
C PHE A 121 1.54 8.12 7.83
N VAL A 122 2.63 8.60 7.24
CA VAL A 122 3.11 8.12 5.94
C VAL A 122 4.52 7.57 6.12
N ASN A 123 4.71 6.35 5.69
CA ASN A 123 6.04 5.76 5.62
C ASN A 123 6.40 5.58 4.14
N ASN A 124 7.50 6.21 3.72
CA ASN A 124 7.95 6.20 2.33
C ASN A 124 8.96 5.08 2.12
N VAL A 125 8.67 4.18 1.17
CA VAL A 125 9.59 3.14 0.75
C VAL A 125 9.89 3.32 -0.73
N ASN A 126 11.10 3.72 -1.04
CA ASN A 126 11.55 3.86 -2.42
C ASN A 126 12.33 2.60 -2.80
N LEU A 127 11.68 1.73 -3.58
CA LEU A 127 12.28 0.46 -3.99
C LEU A 127 13.55 0.62 -4.81
N MET A 128 13.64 1.70 -5.60
CA MET A 128 14.84 1.97 -6.40
C MET A 128 16.02 2.33 -5.49
N VAL A 129 15.79 3.15 -4.47
CA VAL A 129 16.82 3.50 -3.49
C VAL A 129 17.28 2.26 -2.73
N GLU A 130 16.36 1.40 -2.33
CA GLU A 130 16.70 0.16 -1.63
C GLU A 130 17.53 -0.77 -2.52
N LEU A 131 17.19 -0.87 -3.79
CA LEU A 131 17.94 -1.66 -4.74
C LEU A 131 19.35 -1.09 -4.95
N GLU A 132 19.49 0.22 -5.07
CA GLU A 132 20.79 0.90 -5.19
C GLU A 132 21.67 0.63 -3.97
N ARG A 133 21.10 0.70 -2.77
CA ARG A 133 21.81 0.35 -1.54
C ARG A 133 22.34 -1.08 -1.58
N LEU A 134 21.52 -2.01 -2.00
CA LEU A 134 21.91 -3.41 -2.10
C LEU A 134 23.08 -3.58 -3.07
N MET A 135 23.02 -2.95 -4.24
CA MET A 135 24.09 -2.99 -5.24
C MET A 135 25.38 -2.39 -4.70
N TYR A 136 25.29 -1.27 -4.00
CA TYR A 136 26.45 -0.59 -3.41
C TYR A 136 27.13 -1.50 -2.36
N HIS A 137 26.37 -2.08 -1.47
CA HIS A 137 26.90 -2.97 -0.42
C HIS A 137 27.47 -4.27 -0.98
N SER A 138 26.97 -4.74 -2.12
CA SER A 138 27.50 -5.94 -2.78
C SER A 138 28.77 -5.70 -3.57
N GLY A 139 29.17 -4.43 -3.75
CA GLY A 139 30.35 -4.05 -4.55
C GLY A 139 30.14 -4.08 -6.05
N VAL A 140 28.91 -4.29 -6.52
CA VAL A 140 28.58 -4.32 -7.95
C VAL A 140 28.57 -2.90 -8.53
N MET A 141 28.14 -1.92 -7.73
CA MET A 141 28.04 -0.52 -8.11
C MET A 141 29.21 0.27 -7.53
N LYS A 142 30.06 0.80 -8.39
CA LYS A 142 31.25 1.55 -7.99
C LYS A 142 31.30 2.92 -8.62
#